data_02d871355d27cfa89895fd9bb7c43d23
#
_entry.id   02d871355d27cfa89895fd9bb7c43d23
#
_cell.length_a   1.000
_cell.length_b   1.000
_cell.length_c   1.000
_cell.angle_alpha   90.00
_cell.angle_beta   90.00
_cell.angle_gamma   90.00
#
_symmetry.space_group_name_H-M   'P 1'
#
loop_
_entity.id
_entity.type
_entity.pdbx_description
1 polymer ?
#
loop_
_entity_poly.entity_id
_entity_poly.type
_entity_poly.pdbx_seq_one_letter_code
_entity_poly.pdbx_strand_id
1 'polypeptide(L)'
;AASDVYKRQVYHSTEGTCLLRNFVVGICGCSQNWTPDSFVETTVAELKQKLGDDRVILGLSGGVDSTVAAMLLHRAVGKNLTCIFVDNGLLRKDEYKTVLENYKELGLNVVGAESGDLFLGRLAGVTEPEKKRKIIGSTFIDVFDQEASKIEDAKWLGQGTIYPDVIESLSVNGPSQTI
;
A
#
# COMPACT_ATOMS: atom_id res chain seq x y z
N ALA A 1 15.52 5.61 -29.44
CA ALA A 1 16.58 6.28 -28.65
C ALA A 1 16.01 7.09 -27.48
N ALA A 2 14.88 7.79 -27.62
CA ALA A 2 14.29 8.58 -26.53
C ALA A 2 13.64 7.71 -25.43
N SER A 3 13.14 6.52 -25.76
CA SER A 3 12.51 5.62 -24.80
C SER A 3 13.50 4.94 -23.84
N ASP A 4 14.80 5.01 -24.14
CA ASP A 4 15.83 4.37 -23.34
C ASP A 4 16.34 5.26 -22.18
N VAL A 5 16.13 6.55 -22.28
CA VAL A 5 16.67 7.54 -21.34
C VAL A 5 15.90 7.52 -20.01
N TYR A 6 14.58 7.40 -20.03
CA TYR A 6 13.77 7.44 -18.80
C TYR A 6 13.81 6.15 -17.99
N LYS A 7 14.24 5.02 -18.59
CA LYS A 7 14.41 3.74 -17.89
C LYS A 7 15.75 3.62 -17.16
N ARG A 8 16.70 4.51 -17.43
CA ARG A 8 18.00 4.53 -16.77
C ARG A 8 17.90 5.32 -15.47
N GLN A 9 18.01 4.62 -14.38
CA GLN A 9 18.08 5.25 -13.07
C GLN A 9 19.52 5.56 -12.69
N VAL A 10 19.71 6.54 -11.82
CA VAL A 10 21.02 7.02 -11.40
C VAL A 10 21.91 5.89 -10.84
N TYR A 11 21.33 4.94 -10.13
CA TYR A 11 22.08 3.81 -9.57
C TYR A 11 22.65 2.85 -10.62
N HIS A 12 22.18 2.89 -11.87
CA HIS A 12 22.76 2.13 -12.97
C HIS A 12 24.06 2.74 -13.51
N SER A 13 24.40 3.96 -13.12
CA SER A 13 25.67 4.59 -13.47
C SER A 13 26.72 4.32 -12.39
N THR A 14 27.99 4.15 -12.81
CA THR A 14 29.10 3.82 -11.91
C THR A 14 29.22 4.80 -10.75
N GLU A 15 29.02 6.12 -11.01
CA GLU A 15 29.15 7.20 -10.04
C GLU A 15 27.81 7.84 -9.65
N GLY A 16 26.70 7.13 -9.88
CA GLY A 16 25.36 7.68 -9.66
C GLY A 16 25.12 8.17 -8.22
N THR A 17 25.57 7.41 -7.23
CA THR A 17 25.47 7.78 -5.82
C THR A 17 26.27 9.04 -5.50
N CYS A 18 27.50 9.16 -6.05
CA CYS A 18 28.34 10.35 -5.87
C CYS A 18 27.69 11.57 -6.52
N LEU A 19 27.11 11.42 -7.71
CA LEU A 19 26.40 12.48 -8.41
C LEU A 19 25.24 13.02 -7.56
N LEU A 20 24.37 12.14 -7.05
CA LEU A 20 23.25 12.52 -6.20
C LEU A 20 23.73 13.18 -4.90
N ARG A 21 24.74 12.61 -4.26
CA ARG A 21 25.31 13.17 -3.03
C ARG A 21 25.87 14.58 -3.23
N ASN A 22 26.63 14.78 -4.30
CA ASN A 22 27.22 16.09 -4.62
C ASN A 22 26.11 17.12 -4.87
N PHE A 23 25.05 16.74 -5.55
CA PHE A 23 23.92 17.63 -5.78
C PHE A 23 23.13 17.91 -4.51
N VAL A 24 22.63 16.84 -3.84
CA VAL A 24 21.72 16.98 -2.69
C VAL A 24 22.40 17.60 -1.47
N VAL A 25 23.61 17.12 -1.14
CA VAL A 25 24.34 17.56 0.03
C VAL A 25 25.22 18.76 -0.28
N GLY A 26 26.00 18.70 -1.37
CA GLY A 26 26.99 19.74 -1.68
C GLY A 26 26.37 21.02 -2.26
N ILE A 27 25.38 20.92 -3.13
CA ILE A 27 24.76 22.08 -3.79
C ILE A 27 23.50 22.52 -3.06
N CYS A 28 22.57 21.60 -2.76
CA CYS A 28 21.31 21.94 -2.08
C CYS A 28 21.47 22.12 -0.56
N GLY A 29 22.57 21.70 0.04
CA GLY A 29 22.82 21.84 1.48
C GLY A 29 21.87 21.01 2.36
N CYS A 30 21.28 19.93 1.83
CA CYS A 30 20.38 19.08 2.58
C CYS A 30 21.10 18.36 3.72
N SER A 31 20.48 18.32 4.89
CA SER A 31 20.99 17.55 6.03
C SER A 31 20.87 16.06 5.80
N GLN A 32 21.79 15.28 6.37
CA GLN A 32 21.80 13.81 6.28
C GLN A 32 21.29 13.16 7.58
N ASN A 33 20.19 13.67 8.12
CA ASN A 33 19.62 13.27 9.41
C ASN A 33 18.45 12.28 9.30
N TRP A 34 18.04 11.92 8.08
CA TRP A 34 17.00 10.92 7.88
C TRP A 34 17.57 9.50 7.88
N THR A 35 17.00 8.63 8.66
CA THR A 35 17.26 7.19 8.65
C THR A 35 15.94 6.43 8.66
N PRO A 36 15.87 5.18 8.15
CA PRO A 36 14.68 4.34 8.26
C PRO A 36 14.20 4.18 9.71
N ASP A 37 15.11 3.99 10.65
CA ASP A 37 14.78 3.82 12.07
C ASP A 37 14.15 5.08 12.66
N SER A 38 14.74 6.26 12.40
CA SER A 38 14.18 7.54 12.87
C SER A 38 12.80 7.82 12.24
N PHE A 39 12.60 7.43 10.98
CA PHE A 39 11.30 7.52 10.31
C PHE A 39 10.27 6.63 10.99
N VAL A 40 10.60 5.38 11.29
CA VAL A 40 9.69 4.45 11.97
C VAL A 40 9.29 4.97 13.35
N GLU A 41 10.25 5.40 14.15
CA GLU A 41 9.99 5.92 15.50
C GLU A 41 9.10 7.16 15.46
N THR A 42 9.42 8.13 14.61
CA THR A 42 8.64 9.36 14.46
C THR A 42 7.23 9.06 13.98
N THR A 43 7.09 8.24 12.93
CA THR A 43 5.78 7.89 12.36
C THR A 43 4.90 7.15 13.37
N VAL A 44 5.47 6.19 14.12
CA VAL A 44 4.73 5.47 15.16
C VAL A 44 4.27 6.42 16.28
N ALA A 45 5.11 7.36 16.70
CA ALA A 45 4.74 8.34 17.71
C ALA A 45 3.62 9.27 17.24
N GLU A 46 3.70 9.78 16.01
CA GLU A 46 2.67 10.62 15.41
C GLU A 46 1.33 9.87 15.24
N LEU A 47 1.39 8.62 14.74
CA LEU A 47 0.19 7.78 14.62
C LEU A 47 -0.44 7.51 15.98
N LYS A 48 0.36 7.19 16.99
CA LYS A 48 -0.13 6.97 18.35
C LYS A 48 -0.81 8.20 18.93
N GLN A 49 -0.23 9.38 18.72
CA GLN A 49 -0.80 10.64 19.17
C GLN A 49 -2.12 10.94 18.44
N LYS A 50 -2.18 10.67 17.13
CA LYS A 50 -3.35 10.97 16.29
C LYS A 50 -4.52 10.01 16.54
N LEU A 51 -4.23 8.72 16.67
CA LEU A 51 -5.22 7.64 16.73
C LEU A 51 -5.68 7.34 18.15
N GLY A 52 -4.81 7.55 19.15
CA GLY A 52 -5.09 7.21 20.54
C GLY A 52 -5.52 5.75 20.70
N ASP A 53 -6.66 5.52 21.34
CA ASP A 53 -7.26 4.20 21.56
C ASP A 53 -8.34 3.84 20.53
N ASP A 54 -8.46 4.61 19.45
CA ASP A 54 -9.45 4.36 18.41
C ASP A 54 -9.11 3.08 17.61
N ARG A 55 -10.15 2.45 17.08
CA ARG A 55 -10.00 1.29 16.18
C ARG A 55 -9.71 1.73 14.75
N VAL A 56 -8.79 1.03 14.14
CA VAL A 56 -8.28 1.28 12.78
C VAL A 56 -8.51 0.06 11.91
N ILE A 57 -8.98 0.25 10.70
CA ILE A 57 -9.08 -0.78 9.67
C ILE A 57 -8.03 -0.50 8.60
N LEU A 58 -7.41 -1.54 8.07
CA LEU A 58 -6.44 -1.44 6.97
C LEU A 58 -6.71 -2.55 5.95
N GLY A 59 -6.78 -2.18 4.67
CA GLY A 59 -6.75 -3.16 3.57
C GLY A 59 -5.34 -3.68 3.32
N LEU A 60 -5.17 -5.00 3.27
CA LEU A 60 -3.91 -5.64 2.90
C LEU A 60 -3.96 -6.14 1.46
N SER A 61 -2.87 -5.97 0.74
CA SER A 61 -2.70 -6.45 -0.63
C SER A 61 -1.77 -7.66 -0.76
N GLY A 62 -1.12 -8.08 0.33
CA GLY A 62 -0.04 -9.06 0.27
C GLY A 62 1.31 -8.46 -0.16
N GLY A 63 1.36 -7.17 -0.52
CA GLY A 63 2.56 -6.47 -0.94
C GLY A 63 3.33 -5.83 0.22
N VAL A 64 4.56 -5.40 -0.08
CA VAL A 64 5.47 -4.80 0.90
C VAL A 64 4.89 -3.52 1.50
N ASP A 65 4.33 -2.63 0.68
CA ASP A 65 3.85 -1.31 1.13
C ASP A 65 2.70 -1.43 2.13
N SER A 66 1.71 -2.27 1.84
CA SER A 66 0.60 -2.54 2.77
C SER A 66 1.08 -3.23 4.05
N THR A 67 2.10 -4.10 3.97
CA THR A 67 2.69 -4.75 5.12
C THR A 67 3.43 -3.75 6.01
N VAL A 68 4.20 -2.84 5.43
CA VAL A 68 4.88 -1.76 6.18
C VAL A 68 3.85 -0.86 6.88
N ALA A 69 2.80 -0.46 6.16
CA ALA A 69 1.70 0.33 6.75
C ALA A 69 1.04 -0.41 7.93
N ALA A 70 0.76 -1.72 7.78
CA ALA A 70 0.21 -2.55 8.84
C ALA A 70 1.13 -2.61 10.07
N MET A 71 2.43 -2.78 9.86
CA MET A 71 3.40 -2.87 10.97
C MET A 71 3.55 -1.53 11.71
N LEU A 72 3.55 -0.41 11.00
CA LEU A 72 3.58 0.92 11.62
C LEU A 72 2.33 1.18 12.46
N LEU A 73 1.15 0.89 11.90
CA LEU A 73 -0.12 1.00 12.61
C LEU A 73 -0.19 0.03 13.80
N HIS A 74 0.25 -1.22 13.63
CA HIS A 74 0.27 -2.19 14.72
C HIS A 74 1.17 -1.75 15.89
N ARG A 75 2.33 -1.15 15.60
CA ARG A 75 3.19 -0.56 16.63
C ARG A 75 2.56 0.63 17.33
N ALA A 76 1.71 1.39 16.63
CA ALA A 76 1.04 2.55 17.20
C ALA A 76 -0.17 2.19 18.05
N VAL A 77 -1.08 1.34 17.54
CA VAL A 77 -2.40 1.08 18.16
C VAL A 77 -2.60 -0.38 18.61
N GLY A 78 -1.64 -1.25 18.33
CA GLY A 78 -1.67 -2.65 18.80
C GLY A 78 -2.91 -3.42 18.35
N LYS A 79 -3.66 -3.95 19.31
CA LYS A 79 -4.87 -4.76 19.07
C LYS A 79 -6.04 -3.98 18.45
N ASN A 80 -5.98 -2.65 18.45
CA ASN A 80 -7.00 -1.81 17.85
C ASN A 80 -6.89 -1.75 16.32
N LEU A 81 -5.85 -2.34 15.74
CA LEU A 81 -5.74 -2.53 14.29
C LEU A 81 -6.41 -3.84 13.87
N THR A 82 -7.32 -3.75 12.91
CA THR A 82 -7.85 -4.91 12.18
C THR A 82 -7.52 -4.75 10.70
N CYS A 83 -6.83 -5.74 10.16
CA CYS A 83 -6.48 -5.78 8.75
C CYS A 83 -7.47 -6.67 7.99
N ILE A 84 -7.83 -6.29 6.77
CA ILE A 84 -8.71 -7.07 5.89
C ILE A 84 -7.92 -7.47 4.66
N PHE A 85 -7.85 -8.77 4.38
CA PHE A 85 -7.22 -9.32 3.20
C PHE A 85 -8.26 -10.03 2.33
N VAL A 86 -8.47 -9.55 1.11
CA VAL A 86 -9.51 -10.05 0.20
C VAL A 86 -8.92 -11.03 -0.79
N ASP A 87 -9.44 -12.27 -0.80
CA ASP A 87 -9.24 -13.19 -1.91
C ASP A 87 -10.24 -12.88 -3.02
N ASN A 88 -9.74 -12.33 -4.10
CA ASN A 88 -10.52 -11.98 -5.28
C ASN A 88 -10.60 -13.11 -6.32
N GLY A 89 -10.08 -14.31 -6.01
CA GLY A 89 -10.02 -15.45 -6.94
C GLY A 89 -8.98 -15.31 -8.07
N LEU A 90 -8.18 -14.22 -8.06
CA LEU A 90 -7.15 -13.94 -9.06
C LEU A 90 -5.74 -13.95 -8.45
N LEU A 91 -5.63 -14.37 -7.19
CA LEU A 91 -4.35 -14.53 -6.51
C LEU A 91 -3.56 -15.70 -7.12
N ARG A 92 -2.26 -15.73 -6.86
CA ARG A 92 -1.40 -16.86 -7.25
C ARG A 92 -1.81 -18.11 -6.47
N LYS A 93 -1.41 -19.28 -6.98
CA LYS A 93 -1.64 -20.54 -6.30
C LYS A 93 -1.12 -20.49 -4.85
N ASP A 94 -2.00 -20.85 -3.92
CA ASP A 94 -1.75 -20.90 -2.47
C ASP A 94 -1.37 -19.55 -1.81
N GLU A 95 -1.39 -18.44 -2.57
CA GLU A 95 -0.98 -17.12 -2.07
C GLU A 95 -1.85 -16.66 -0.90
N TYR A 96 -3.16 -16.85 -0.97
CA TYR A 96 -4.09 -16.47 0.09
C TYR A 96 -3.71 -17.07 1.45
N LYS A 97 -3.48 -18.37 1.48
CA LYS A 97 -3.10 -19.08 2.72
C LYS A 97 -1.74 -18.63 3.23
N THR A 98 -0.74 -18.60 2.34
CA THR A 98 0.62 -18.20 2.68
C THR A 98 0.67 -16.78 3.24
N VAL A 99 -0.07 -15.84 2.64
CA VAL A 99 -0.13 -14.45 3.09
C VAL A 99 -0.79 -14.34 4.47
N LEU A 100 -1.89 -15.04 4.71
CA LEU A 100 -2.56 -15.06 6.02
C LEU A 100 -1.66 -15.65 7.12
N GLU A 101 -0.94 -16.73 6.82
CA GLU A 101 0.01 -17.35 7.75
C GLU A 101 1.14 -16.38 8.11
N ASN A 102 1.75 -15.75 7.10
CA ASN A 102 2.83 -14.77 7.31
C ASN A 102 2.35 -13.59 8.17
N TYR A 103 1.16 -13.06 7.92
CA TYR A 103 0.63 -11.95 8.72
C TYR A 103 0.30 -12.37 10.16
N LYS A 104 -0.14 -13.60 10.36
CA LYS A 104 -0.36 -14.17 11.70
C LYS A 104 0.95 -14.30 12.48
N GLU A 105 2.04 -14.73 11.82
CA GLU A 105 3.37 -14.77 12.42
C GLU A 105 3.89 -13.39 12.82
N LEU A 106 3.52 -12.34 12.07
CA LEU A 106 3.82 -10.95 12.41
C LEU A 106 2.96 -10.40 13.57
N GLY A 107 2.04 -11.19 14.11
CA GLY A 107 1.15 -10.80 15.21
C GLY A 107 0.01 -9.88 14.81
N LEU A 108 -0.28 -9.74 13.51
CA LEU A 108 -1.36 -8.91 13.01
C LEU A 108 -2.72 -9.60 13.17
N ASN A 109 -3.74 -8.83 13.53
CA ASN A 109 -5.13 -9.28 13.51
C ASN A 109 -5.67 -9.14 12.07
N VAL A 110 -5.76 -10.24 11.34
CA VAL A 110 -6.16 -10.24 9.92
C VAL A 110 -7.44 -11.03 9.73
N VAL A 111 -8.42 -10.38 9.12
CA VAL A 111 -9.65 -10.98 8.62
C VAL A 111 -9.46 -11.31 7.14
N GLY A 112 -9.59 -12.58 6.78
CA GLY A 112 -9.56 -13.03 5.39
C GLY A 112 -10.97 -13.06 4.82
N ALA A 113 -11.20 -12.40 3.68
CA ALA A 113 -12.46 -12.39 2.97
C ALA A 113 -12.34 -13.20 1.67
N GLU A 114 -12.88 -14.43 1.68
CA GLU A 114 -12.92 -15.30 0.49
C GLU A 114 -14.08 -14.88 -0.41
N SER A 115 -13.80 -14.17 -1.48
CA SER A 115 -14.81 -13.58 -2.38
C SER A 115 -14.57 -13.92 -3.85
N GLY A 116 -13.74 -14.92 -4.15
CA GLY A 116 -13.36 -15.30 -5.50
C GLY A 116 -14.56 -15.53 -6.43
N ASP A 117 -15.58 -16.24 -5.98
CA ASP A 117 -16.77 -16.52 -6.77
C ASP A 117 -17.54 -15.25 -7.16
N LEU A 118 -17.58 -14.25 -6.27
CA LEU A 118 -18.21 -12.96 -6.54
C LEU A 118 -17.46 -12.20 -7.64
N PHE A 119 -16.13 -12.14 -7.54
CA PHE A 119 -15.29 -11.47 -8.54
C PHE A 119 -15.39 -12.16 -9.90
N LEU A 120 -15.23 -13.47 -9.93
CA LEU A 120 -15.29 -14.24 -11.17
C LEU A 120 -16.68 -14.17 -11.82
N GLY A 121 -17.74 -14.20 -11.03
CA GLY A 121 -19.11 -14.04 -11.51
C GLY A 121 -19.35 -12.67 -12.17
N ARG A 122 -18.87 -11.59 -11.56
CA ARG A 122 -18.99 -10.24 -12.12
C ARG A 122 -18.11 -10.00 -13.36
N LEU A 123 -17.03 -10.77 -13.49
CA LEU A 123 -16.12 -10.72 -14.64
C LEU A 123 -16.55 -11.62 -15.81
N ALA A 124 -17.54 -12.47 -15.63
CA ALA A 124 -17.99 -13.41 -16.65
C ALA A 124 -18.39 -12.67 -17.95
N GLY A 125 -17.80 -13.08 -19.08
CA GLY A 125 -18.05 -12.49 -20.40
C GLY A 125 -17.43 -11.11 -20.63
N VAL A 126 -16.72 -10.53 -19.66
CA VAL A 126 -16.05 -9.24 -19.83
C VAL A 126 -14.67 -9.45 -20.45
N THR A 127 -14.43 -8.89 -21.63
CA THR A 127 -13.16 -9.04 -22.37
C THR A 127 -12.30 -7.78 -22.34
N GLU A 128 -12.92 -6.59 -22.23
CA GLU A 128 -12.25 -5.30 -22.26
C GLU A 128 -11.44 -5.07 -20.97
N PRO A 129 -10.11 -4.79 -21.07
CA PRO A 129 -9.24 -4.66 -19.90
C PRO A 129 -9.66 -3.57 -18.92
N GLU A 130 -10.04 -2.39 -19.43
CA GLU A 130 -10.45 -1.26 -18.58
C GLU A 130 -11.74 -1.56 -17.81
N LYS A 131 -12.67 -2.26 -18.46
CA LYS A 131 -13.91 -2.70 -17.83
C LYS A 131 -13.66 -3.72 -16.73
N LYS A 132 -12.73 -4.67 -16.97
CA LYS A 132 -12.29 -5.62 -15.94
C LYS A 132 -11.72 -4.90 -14.73
N ARG A 133 -10.82 -3.94 -14.93
CA ARG A 133 -10.19 -3.16 -13.85
C ARG A 133 -11.25 -2.43 -13.01
N LYS A 134 -12.21 -1.77 -13.64
CA LYS A 134 -13.31 -1.09 -12.94
C LYS A 134 -14.19 -2.04 -12.14
N ILE A 135 -14.52 -3.20 -12.70
CA ILE A 135 -15.32 -4.23 -12.00
C ILE A 135 -14.54 -4.78 -10.80
N ILE A 136 -13.26 -5.10 -10.97
CA ILE A 136 -12.42 -5.59 -9.87
C ILE A 136 -12.35 -4.53 -8.76
N GLY A 137 -12.07 -3.28 -9.11
CA GLY A 137 -11.98 -2.19 -8.12
C GLY A 137 -13.28 -1.97 -7.37
N SER A 138 -14.43 -1.86 -8.06
CA SER A 138 -15.73 -1.69 -7.39
C SER A 138 -16.11 -2.88 -6.53
N THR A 139 -15.85 -4.11 -7.01
CA THR A 139 -16.14 -5.32 -6.23
C THR A 139 -15.26 -5.41 -4.98
N PHE A 140 -14.00 -4.99 -5.09
CA PHE A 140 -13.09 -4.92 -3.94
C PHE A 140 -13.63 -3.98 -2.86
N ILE A 141 -14.09 -2.79 -3.25
CA ILE A 141 -14.68 -1.83 -2.31
C ILE A 141 -15.93 -2.42 -1.66
N ASP A 142 -16.84 -3.04 -2.43
CA ASP A 142 -18.05 -3.66 -1.89
C ASP A 142 -17.72 -4.72 -0.81
N VAL A 143 -16.76 -5.60 -1.09
CA VAL A 143 -16.32 -6.65 -0.16
C VAL A 143 -15.63 -6.05 1.06
N PHE A 144 -14.77 -5.07 0.83
CA PHE A 144 -14.06 -4.39 1.92
C PHE A 144 -15.03 -3.69 2.88
N ASP A 145 -16.00 -2.95 2.35
CA ASP A 145 -17.01 -2.25 3.15
C ASP A 145 -17.90 -3.24 3.92
N GLN A 146 -18.24 -4.37 3.31
CA GLN A 146 -18.97 -5.43 3.99
C GLN A 146 -18.19 -6.01 5.18
N GLU A 147 -16.90 -6.27 5.03
CA GLU A 147 -16.07 -6.77 6.13
C GLU A 147 -15.80 -5.68 7.17
N ALA A 148 -15.55 -4.45 6.73
CA ALA A 148 -15.32 -3.31 7.59
C ALA A 148 -16.54 -3.01 8.49
N SER A 149 -17.75 -3.15 7.95
CA SER A 149 -18.99 -2.91 8.69
C SER A 149 -19.25 -3.89 9.85
N LYS A 150 -18.58 -5.03 9.86
CA LYS A 150 -18.61 -6.01 10.95
C LYS A 150 -17.74 -5.62 12.14
N ILE A 151 -16.86 -4.63 11.94
CA ILE A 151 -15.92 -4.14 12.97
C ILE A 151 -16.56 -2.93 13.65
N GLU A 152 -17.08 -3.17 14.83
CA GLU A 152 -17.73 -2.11 15.63
C GLU A 152 -16.72 -1.02 16.01
N ASP A 153 -17.19 0.24 16.03
CA ASP A 153 -16.44 1.42 16.47
C ASP A 153 -15.13 1.69 15.71
N ALA A 154 -14.97 1.19 14.49
CA ALA A 154 -13.85 1.56 13.65
C ALA A 154 -14.02 3.00 13.14
N LYS A 155 -13.09 3.87 13.50
CA LYS A 155 -13.15 5.30 13.16
C LYS A 155 -12.16 5.69 12.04
N TRP A 156 -11.16 4.88 11.81
CA TRP A 156 -10.06 5.21 10.91
C TRP A 156 -9.85 4.11 9.87
N LEU A 157 -9.69 4.55 8.62
CA LEU A 157 -9.20 3.71 7.53
C LEU A 157 -7.74 4.04 7.27
N GLY A 158 -6.86 3.07 7.50
CA GLY A 158 -5.46 3.14 7.10
C GLY A 158 -5.32 2.90 5.60
N GLN A 159 -4.55 3.74 4.94
CA GLN A 159 -4.23 3.59 3.53
C GLN A 159 -2.74 3.86 3.31
N GLY A 160 -2.04 2.91 2.69
CA GLY A 160 -0.67 3.09 2.25
C GLY A 160 -0.66 3.71 0.86
N THR A 161 -0.02 4.86 0.72
CA THR A 161 0.22 5.50 -0.58
C THR A 161 1.71 5.75 -0.71
N ILE A 162 2.33 5.24 -1.76
CA ILE A 162 3.74 5.50 -2.02
C ILE A 162 3.93 6.86 -2.69
N TYR A 163 5.04 7.51 -2.39
CA TYR A 163 5.32 8.87 -2.89
C TYR A 163 5.32 8.97 -4.43
N PRO A 164 5.83 8.00 -5.19
CA PRO A 164 5.69 7.99 -6.65
C PRO A 164 4.24 8.13 -7.14
N ASP A 165 3.29 7.43 -6.52
CA ASP A 165 1.88 7.49 -6.90
C ASP A 165 1.30 8.91 -6.68
N VAL A 166 1.73 9.59 -5.62
CA VAL A 166 1.33 10.98 -5.36
C VAL A 166 1.84 11.91 -6.44
N ILE A 167 3.10 11.75 -6.86
CA ILE A 167 3.73 12.58 -7.90
C ILE A 167 3.09 12.31 -9.25
N GLU A 168 2.88 11.05 -9.60
CA GLU A 168 2.34 10.64 -10.89
C GLU A 168 0.85 10.96 -11.05
N SER A 169 0.11 11.05 -9.93
CA SER A 169 -1.29 11.45 -9.92
C SER A 169 -1.51 12.94 -10.23
N LEU A 170 -0.48 13.76 -10.07
CA LEU A 170 -0.52 15.19 -10.39
C LEU A 170 0.05 15.40 -11.79
N SER A 171 -0.78 15.25 -12.84
CA SER A 171 -0.38 15.57 -14.19
C SER A 171 -0.24 17.09 -14.37
N VAL A 172 1.00 17.58 -14.31
CA VAL A 172 1.29 19.02 -14.52
C VAL A 172 1.37 19.37 -15.99
N ASN A 173 1.76 18.43 -16.86
CA ASN A 173 1.85 18.62 -18.31
C ASN A 173 1.78 17.24 -19.02
N GLY A 174 0.60 16.79 -19.42
CA GLY A 174 0.50 15.60 -20.26
C GLY A 174 -0.82 14.83 -20.14
N PRO A 175 -1.03 13.79 -20.96
CA PRO A 175 -2.26 13.00 -21.00
C PRO A 175 -2.34 11.93 -19.90
N SER A 176 -1.47 11.93 -18.90
CA SER A 176 -1.58 10.97 -17.80
C SER A 176 -2.80 11.32 -16.95
N GLN A 177 -3.69 10.37 -16.83
CA GLN A 177 -4.85 10.49 -15.95
C GLN A 177 -4.46 9.99 -14.56
N THR A 178 -5.04 10.61 -13.54
CA THR A 178 -4.97 10.18 -12.13
C THR A 178 -5.27 8.69 -12.02
N ILE A 179 -4.40 7.97 -11.39
CA ILE A 179 -4.58 6.55 -11.07
C ILE A 179 -5.61 6.43 -9.96
#